data_1a5d28171fae64f68d280dc2338acc11
#
_entry.id   1a5d28171fae64f68d280dc2338acc11
#
_cell.length_a   1.000
_cell.length_b   1.000
_cell.length_c   1.000
_cell.angle_alpha   90.00
_cell.angle_beta   90.00
_cell.angle_gamma   90.00
#
_symmetry.space_group_name_H-M   'P 1'
#
loop_
_entity.id
_entity.type
_entity.pdbx_description
1 polymer ?
#
loop_
_entity_poly.entity_id
_entity_poly.type
_entity_poly.pdbx_seq_one_letter_code
_entity_poly.pdbx_strand_id
1 'polypeptide(L)'
;MKRLFICVVGLVIAVTAWSRTFNMKELGADPRGIESCTELINQTIEKASSEGGGTIYFPAGVYLTATIYMKNNITLYVESGAVLRFSDRFEDYLPFVKIRWEGTVMNTLSPLIYAHDAENLTITGRGTLDGNGFKWWSWEKETRELIKKNGGKLPALNKLQRMWEEANEELEISDYYKPSLERRMFRPPFIQFYECNNVLIENVKIVNSPFWTINPAFCDNVTVHGVTIYNPSKDPKGPNTDGINPSSCRNVRISDCFISVGDDCITIKSGRDADGRKYGKACENITITNCVMLSGHGGVVIGSEMSGGVRR
;
A
#
# COMPACT_ATOMS: atom_id res chain seq x y z
N MET A 1 46.60 -52.18 20.02
CA MET A 1 45.43 -51.34 20.12
C MET A 1 45.27 -50.51 18.81
N LYS A 2 44.38 -50.96 17.93
CA LYS A 2 44.09 -50.29 16.65
C LYS A 2 42.97 -49.32 16.89
N ARG A 3 43.23 -48.02 16.72
CA ARG A 3 42.19 -46.96 16.79
C ARG A 3 41.45 -46.87 15.44
N LEU A 4 40.16 -47.20 15.44
CA LEU A 4 39.27 -47.08 14.30
C LEU A 4 38.82 -45.61 14.22
N PHE A 5 39.21 -44.87 13.16
CA PHE A 5 38.71 -43.56 12.85
C PHE A 5 37.42 -43.73 12.05
N ILE A 6 36.28 -43.37 12.65
CA ILE A 6 35.00 -43.31 11.94
C ILE A 6 34.89 -41.86 11.36
N CYS A 7 35.04 -41.75 10.05
CA CYS A 7 34.70 -40.51 9.32
C CYS A 7 33.17 -40.45 9.15
N VAL A 8 32.53 -39.54 9.89
CA VAL A 8 31.12 -39.19 9.63
C VAL A 8 31.10 -38.20 8.46
N VAL A 9 30.74 -38.67 7.27
CA VAL A 9 30.46 -37.81 6.12
C VAL A 9 29.07 -37.23 6.31
N GLY A 10 28.98 -35.97 6.73
CA GLY A 10 27.75 -35.21 6.79
C GLY A 10 27.27 -34.91 5.37
N LEU A 11 26.18 -35.55 4.95
CA LEU A 11 25.50 -35.24 3.70
C LEU A 11 24.82 -33.89 3.85
N VAL A 12 25.43 -32.79 3.35
CA VAL A 12 24.78 -31.49 3.22
C VAL A 12 23.82 -31.59 2.03
N ILE A 13 22.56 -31.81 2.30
CA ILE A 13 21.51 -31.70 1.29
C ILE A 13 21.36 -30.18 1.03
N ALA A 14 21.99 -29.70 -0.03
CA ALA A 14 21.72 -28.37 -0.56
C ALA A 14 20.26 -28.35 -1.10
N VAL A 15 19.33 -27.87 -0.31
CA VAL A 15 17.99 -27.57 -0.80
C VAL A 15 18.17 -26.40 -1.74
N THR A 16 18.19 -26.67 -3.05
CA THR A 16 18.10 -25.61 -4.06
C THR A 16 16.70 -25.00 -3.96
N ALA A 17 16.61 -23.87 -3.29
CA ALA A 17 15.39 -23.07 -3.28
C ALA A 17 15.17 -22.52 -4.69
N TRP A 18 14.38 -23.19 -5.51
CA TRP A 18 13.92 -22.67 -6.78
C TRP A 18 12.80 -21.67 -6.46
N SER A 19 12.99 -20.42 -6.81
CA SER A 19 11.90 -19.42 -6.76
C SER A 19 10.77 -19.95 -7.64
N ARG A 20 9.65 -20.28 -7.01
CA ARG A 20 8.48 -20.85 -7.70
C ARG A 20 7.68 -19.73 -8.33
N THR A 21 7.35 -19.86 -9.61
CA THR A 21 6.48 -18.91 -10.30
C THR A 21 5.08 -19.48 -10.44
N PHE A 22 4.10 -18.71 -9.97
CA PHE A 22 2.68 -19.01 -10.05
C PHE A 22 2.04 -18.14 -11.13
N ASN A 23 1.78 -18.70 -12.31
CA ASN A 23 1.16 -17.98 -13.41
C ASN A 23 -0.36 -17.89 -13.17
N MET A 24 -0.83 -16.69 -12.85
CA MET A 24 -2.22 -16.49 -12.45
C MET A 24 -3.21 -16.86 -13.53
N LYS A 25 -2.90 -16.61 -14.81
CA LYS A 25 -3.75 -17.01 -15.92
C LYS A 25 -3.87 -18.53 -16.05
N GLU A 26 -2.78 -19.27 -15.87
CA GLU A 26 -2.79 -20.74 -15.89
C GLU A 26 -3.52 -21.32 -14.68
N LEU A 27 -3.51 -20.61 -13.54
CA LEU A 27 -4.27 -20.99 -12.35
C LEU A 27 -5.76 -20.66 -12.44
N GLY A 28 -6.21 -20.00 -13.51
CA GLY A 28 -7.63 -19.72 -13.74
C GLY A 28 -8.07 -18.28 -13.50
N ALA A 29 -7.14 -17.33 -13.28
CA ALA A 29 -7.50 -15.92 -13.19
C ALA A 29 -8.04 -15.41 -14.55
N ASP A 30 -9.16 -14.69 -14.54
CA ASP A 30 -9.77 -14.14 -15.75
C ASP A 30 -9.01 -12.92 -16.29
N PRO A 31 -8.31 -13.04 -17.45
CA PRO A 31 -7.53 -11.95 -18.01
C PRO A 31 -8.35 -10.91 -18.78
N ARG A 32 -9.70 -11.00 -18.75
CA ARG A 32 -10.61 -10.05 -19.42
C ARG A 32 -11.09 -8.95 -18.46
N GLY A 33 -10.83 -9.08 -17.15
CA GLY A 33 -11.26 -8.13 -16.12
C GLY A 33 -12.77 -8.13 -15.85
N ILE A 34 -13.42 -9.27 -16.03
CA ILE A 34 -14.87 -9.46 -15.80
C ILE A 34 -15.09 -10.10 -14.43
N GLU A 35 -14.41 -11.20 -14.17
CA GLU A 35 -14.52 -11.93 -12.90
C GLU A 35 -13.42 -11.52 -11.94
N SER A 36 -13.78 -11.40 -10.64
CA SER A 36 -12.80 -11.07 -9.61
C SER A 36 -11.84 -12.22 -9.36
N CYS A 37 -10.55 -11.90 -9.40
CA CYS A 37 -9.48 -12.86 -9.12
C CYS A 37 -8.96 -12.75 -7.66
N THR A 38 -9.58 -11.93 -6.80
CA THR A 38 -9.07 -11.59 -5.47
C THR A 38 -8.79 -12.81 -4.61
N GLU A 39 -9.75 -13.72 -4.51
CA GLU A 39 -9.62 -14.91 -3.69
C GLU A 39 -8.50 -15.82 -4.18
N LEU A 40 -8.45 -16.08 -5.48
CA LEU A 40 -7.42 -16.90 -6.11
C LEU A 40 -6.01 -16.31 -5.89
N ILE A 41 -5.87 -14.98 -6.05
CA ILE A 41 -4.60 -14.28 -5.81
C ILE A 41 -4.15 -14.49 -4.36
N ASN A 42 -5.02 -14.22 -3.39
CA ASN A 42 -4.67 -14.29 -1.98
C ASN A 42 -4.39 -15.73 -1.52
N GLN A 43 -5.15 -16.71 -1.98
CA GLN A 43 -4.86 -18.13 -1.72
C GLN A 43 -3.52 -18.56 -2.31
N THR A 44 -3.18 -18.07 -3.52
CA THR A 44 -1.89 -18.36 -4.15
C THR A 44 -0.73 -17.73 -3.39
N ILE A 45 -0.88 -16.49 -2.91
CA ILE A 45 0.10 -15.81 -2.05
C ILE A 45 0.32 -16.59 -0.74
N GLU A 46 -0.76 -16.98 -0.08
CA GLU A 46 -0.67 -17.74 1.18
C GLU A 46 0.07 -19.05 0.99
N LYS A 47 -0.27 -19.81 -0.07
CA LYS A 47 0.42 -21.03 -0.45
C LYS A 47 1.89 -20.77 -0.75
N ALA A 48 2.22 -19.80 -1.60
CA ALA A 48 3.59 -19.49 -1.97
C ALA A 48 4.44 -19.12 -0.75
N SER A 49 3.91 -18.28 0.14
CA SER A 49 4.59 -17.85 1.36
C SER A 49 4.83 -19.03 2.31
N SER A 50 3.84 -19.93 2.51
CA SER A 50 3.98 -21.11 3.34
C SER A 50 5.00 -22.13 2.78
N GLU A 51 5.26 -22.11 1.48
CA GLU A 51 6.27 -22.92 0.79
C GLU A 51 7.66 -22.23 0.74
N GLY A 52 7.84 -21.09 1.44
CA GLY A 52 9.12 -20.36 1.52
C GLY A 52 9.22 -19.15 0.62
N GLY A 53 8.21 -18.85 -0.18
CA GLY A 53 8.14 -17.69 -1.06
C GLY A 53 7.92 -18.04 -2.52
N GLY A 54 7.74 -17.00 -3.36
CA GLY A 54 7.54 -17.20 -4.79
C GLY A 54 7.12 -15.94 -5.53
N THR A 55 7.01 -16.11 -6.85
CA THR A 55 6.57 -15.05 -7.75
C THR A 55 5.13 -15.30 -8.19
N ILE A 56 4.25 -14.36 -7.90
CA ILE A 56 2.88 -14.31 -8.38
C ILE A 56 2.89 -13.54 -9.69
N TYR A 57 2.82 -14.26 -10.80
CA TYR A 57 3.03 -13.73 -12.14
C TYR A 57 1.73 -13.48 -12.87
N PHE A 58 1.55 -12.26 -13.34
CA PHE A 58 0.41 -11.83 -14.16
C PHE A 58 0.88 -11.57 -15.59
N PRO A 59 0.62 -12.47 -16.56
CA PRO A 59 0.87 -12.20 -17.97
C PRO A 59 -0.10 -11.16 -18.52
N ALA A 60 0.15 -10.67 -19.74
CA ALA A 60 -0.69 -9.66 -20.38
C ALA A 60 -2.20 -9.99 -20.30
N GLY A 61 -3.01 -9.01 -19.92
CA GLY A 61 -4.44 -9.11 -19.68
C GLY A 61 -4.92 -8.09 -18.64
N VAL A 62 -6.22 -8.02 -18.42
CA VAL A 62 -6.82 -7.20 -17.35
C VAL A 62 -7.35 -8.15 -16.27
N TYR A 63 -6.92 -7.96 -15.03
CA TYR A 63 -7.32 -8.78 -13.90
C TYR A 63 -8.04 -7.91 -12.88
N LEU A 64 -9.33 -8.19 -12.65
CA LEU A 64 -10.12 -7.50 -11.64
C LEU A 64 -9.80 -8.09 -10.26
N THR A 65 -9.46 -7.23 -9.31
CA THR A 65 -9.16 -7.65 -7.94
C THR A 65 -9.61 -6.61 -6.91
N ALA A 66 -9.65 -7.00 -5.66
CA ALA A 66 -9.71 -6.12 -4.50
C ALA A 66 -8.36 -6.20 -3.75
N THR A 67 -8.37 -6.17 -2.41
CA THR A 67 -7.13 -6.18 -1.64
C THR A 67 -6.27 -7.41 -1.92
N ILE A 68 -5.03 -7.15 -2.29
CA ILE A 68 -3.96 -8.16 -2.37
C ILE A 68 -3.18 -8.12 -1.06
N TYR A 69 -3.24 -9.21 -0.28
CA TYR A 69 -2.51 -9.36 0.97
C TYR A 69 -1.15 -10.00 0.73
N MET A 70 -0.11 -9.17 0.70
CA MET A 70 1.26 -9.64 0.54
C MET A 70 1.76 -10.33 1.81
N LYS A 71 2.57 -11.36 1.66
CA LYS A 71 3.19 -12.17 2.73
C LYS A 71 4.70 -12.25 2.53
N ASN A 72 5.40 -12.85 3.49
CA ASN A 72 6.86 -13.00 3.45
C ASN A 72 7.34 -13.65 2.16
N ASN A 73 8.43 -13.13 1.62
CA ASN A 73 9.16 -13.66 0.46
C ASN A 73 8.34 -13.71 -0.84
N ILE A 74 7.38 -12.78 -1.02
CA ILE A 74 6.52 -12.74 -2.21
C ILE A 74 6.96 -11.64 -3.17
N THR A 75 7.08 -12.01 -4.43
CA THR A 75 7.20 -11.10 -5.57
C THR A 75 5.87 -11.06 -6.34
N LEU A 76 5.25 -9.89 -6.39
CA LEU A 76 4.14 -9.59 -7.30
C LEU A 76 4.71 -9.10 -8.63
N TYR A 77 4.68 -9.92 -9.65
CA TYR A 77 5.23 -9.58 -10.96
C TYR A 77 4.11 -9.29 -11.96
N VAL A 78 4.02 -8.03 -12.39
CA VAL A 78 3.01 -7.57 -13.34
C VAL A 78 3.67 -7.32 -14.69
N GLU A 79 3.45 -8.23 -15.65
CA GLU A 79 4.10 -8.22 -16.96
C GLU A 79 3.68 -7.01 -17.82
N SER A 80 4.49 -6.66 -18.80
CA SER A 80 4.13 -5.68 -19.83
C SER A 80 2.79 -6.05 -20.48
N GLY A 81 1.84 -5.11 -20.52
CA GLY A 81 0.48 -5.36 -21.01
C GLY A 81 -0.47 -6.01 -20.00
N ALA A 82 0.00 -6.33 -18.79
CA ALA A 82 -0.88 -6.71 -17.69
C ALA A 82 -1.41 -5.47 -16.95
N VAL A 83 -2.68 -5.51 -16.57
CA VAL A 83 -3.34 -4.48 -15.76
C VAL A 83 -4.02 -5.17 -14.58
N LEU A 84 -3.60 -4.85 -13.38
CA LEU A 84 -4.36 -5.17 -12.18
C LEU A 84 -5.32 -4.01 -11.91
N ARG A 85 -6.60 -4.23 -12.17
CA ARG A 85 -7.66 -3.24 -11.92
C ARG A 85 -8.34 -3.53 -10.60
N PHE A 86 -8.31 -2.55 -9.72
CA PHE A 86 -8.89 -2.68 -8.39
C PHE A 86 -10.37 -2.32 -8.39
N SER A 87 -11.14 -3.02 -7.54
CA SER A 87 -12.56 -2.78 -7.34
C SER A 87 -12.82 -1.37 -6.81
N ASP A 88 -13.94 -0.78 -7.20
CA ASP A 88 -14.43 0.51 -6.68
C ASP A 88 -15.55 0.35 -5.64
N ARG A 89 -15.73 -0.86 -5.09
CA ARG A 89 -16.75 -1.18 -4.11
C ARG A 89 -16.15 -1.21 -2.70
N PHE A 90 -16.78 -0.51 -1.76
CA PHE A 90 -16.31 -0.42 -0.38
C PHE A 90 -16.24 -1.77 0.31
N GLU A 91 -17.24 -2.62 0.06
CA GLU A 91 -17.40 -3.91 0.70
C GLU A 91 -16.25 -4.87 0.38
N ASP A 92 -15.62 -4.69 -0.77
CA ASP A 92 -14.52 -5.52 -1.23
C ASP A 92 -13.20 -5.24 -0.46
N TYR A 93 -13.18 -4.19 0.38
CA TYR A 93 -12.04 -3.79 1.23
C TYR A 93 -12.27 -4.08 2.72
N LEU A 94 -13.24 -4.91 3.02
CA LEU A 94 -13.47 -5.46 4.35
C LEU A 94 -12.83 -6.86 4.48
N PRO A 95 -12.47 -7.29 5.68
CA PRO A 95 -12.60 -6.60 6.97
C PRO A 95 -11.65 -5.41 7.09
N PHE A 96 -11.91 -4.52 8.06
CA PHE A 96 -10.96 -3.49 8.42
C PHE A 96 -9.64 -4.10 8.89
N VAL A 97 -8.54 -3.43 8.51
CA VAL A 97 -7.19 -3.82 8.91
C VAL A 97 -6.48 -2.65 9.57
N LYS A 98 -5.48 -2.95 10.38
CA LYS A 98 -4.65 -1.95 11.05
C LYS A 98 -3.75 -1.26 10.03
N ILE A 99 -3.92 0.04 9.87
CA ILE A 99 -3.11 0.89 9.00
C ILE A 99 -2.74 2.19 9.69
N ARG A 100 -1.87 2.98 9.06
CA ARG A 100 -1.68 4.38 9.42
C ARG A 100 -2.35 5.27 8.37
N TRP A 101 -3.52 5.81 8.71
CA TRP A 101 -4.29 6.67 7.83
C TRP A 101 -4.09 8.14 8.23
N GLU A 102 -3.66 8.99 7.29
CA GLU A 102 -3.28 10.40 7.55
C GLU A 102 -2.47 10.62 8.85
N GLY A 103 -1.50 9.75 9.08
CA GLY A 103 -0.61 9.87 10.24
C GLY A 103 -1.15 9.31 11.55
N THR A 104 -2.34 8.71 11.57
CA THR A 104 -2.95 8.07 12.74
C THR A 104 -3.12 6.57 12.52
N VAL A 105 -2.75 5.77 13.52
CA VAL A 105 -2.96 4.32 13.50
C VAL A 105 -4.40 4.01 13.84
N MET A 106 -5.07 3.25 12.98
CA MET A 106 -6.46 2.86 13.13
C MET A 106 -6.79 1.58 12.34
N ASN A 107 -7.92 0.97 12.65
CA ASN A 107 -8.51 -0.09 11.83
C ASN A 107 -9.49 0.54 10.83
N THR A 108 -9.24 0.37 9.54
CA THR A 108 -10.11 0.92 8.49
C THR A 108 -10.02 0.08 7.22
N LEU A 109 -10.66 0.52 6.13
CA LEU A 109 -10.63 -0.18 4.84
C LEU A 109 -9.20 -0.60 4.48
N SER A 110 -9.05 -1.85 4.10
CA SER A 110 -7.74 -2.37 3.72
C SER A 110 -7.20 -1.63 2.48
N PRO A 111 -5.90 -1.33 2.43
CA PRO A 111 -5.25 -0.84 1.22
C PRO A 111 -5.46 -1.78 0.03
N LEU A 112 -5.30 -1.27 -1.19
CA LEU A 112 -5.43 -2.09 -2.39
C LEU A 112 -4.36 -3.19 -2.43
N ILE A 113 -3.13 -2.85 -2.02
CA ILE A 113 -2.07 -3.83 -1.76
C ILE A 113 -1.57 -3.60 -0.34
N TYR A 114 -1.64 -4.62 0.48
CA TYR A 114 -1.37 -4.55 1.91
C TYR A 114 -0.44 -5.65 2.38
N ALA A 115 0.43 -5.31 3.32
CA ALA A 115 1.18 -6.27 4.14
C ALA A 115 1.32 -5.71 5.56
N HIS A 116 1.37 -6.59 6.54
CA HIS A 116 1.63 -6.26 7.93
C HIS A 116 2.62 -7.26 8.51
N ASP A 117 3.67 -6.74 9.16
CA ASP A 117 4.71 -7.54 9.82
C ASP A 117 5.30 -8.60 8.89
N ALA A 118 5.72 -8.18 7.70
CA ALA A 118 6.23 -9.06 6.65
C ALA A 118 7.59 -8.58 6.12
N GLU A 119 8.33 -9.49 5.51
CA GLU A 119 9.66 -9.21 4.96
C GLU A 119 9.85 -9.74 3.54
N ASN A 120 10.83 -9.16 2.85
CA ASN A 120 11.22 -9.53 1.48
C ASN A 120 10.05 -9.40 0.50
N LEU A 121 9.44 -8.22 0.48
CA LEU A 121 8.29 -7.91 -0.38
C LEU A 121 8.75 -7.22 -1.65
N THR A 122 8.35 -7.72 -2.79
CA THR A 122 8.66 -7.12 -4.08
C THR A 122 7.40 -6.91 -4.93
N ILE A 123 7.24 -5.71 -5.48
CA ILE A 123 6.31 -5.42 -6.57
C ILE A 123 7.15 -4.97 -7.76
N THR A 124 7.07 -5.68 -8.88
CA THR A 124 7.92 -5.42 -10.05
C THR A 124 7.22 -5.77 -11.37
N GLY A 125 7.91 -5.54 -12.47
CA GLY A 125 7.42 -5.78 -13.82
C GLY A 125 7.31 -4.46 -14.61
N ARG A 126 6.53 -4.45 -15.69
CA ARG A 126 6.25 -3.23 -16.49
C ARG A 126 4.76 -3.04 -16.76
N GLY A 127 3.94 -3.72 -15.98
CA GLY A 127 2.50 -3.62 -16.06
C GLY A 127 1.93 -2.42 -15.31
N THR A 128 0.62 -2.37 -15.28
CA THR A 128 -0.13 -1.27 -14.67
C THR A 128 -0.92 -1.75 -13.46
N LEU A 129 -0.84 -1.00 -12.38
CA LEU A 129 -1.72 -1.09 -11.22
C LEU A 129 -2.74 0.06 -11.33
N ASP A 130 -4.01 -0.25 -11.60
CA ASP A 130 -5.09 0.74 -11.79
C ASP A 130 -6.01 0.73 -10.56
N GLY A 131 -5.90 1.76 -9.73
CA GLY A 131 -6.67 1.90 -8.50
C GLY A 131 -8.15 2.22 -8.70
N ASN A 132 -8.56 2.49 -9.96
CA ASN A 132 -9.96 2.79 -10.32
C ASN A 132 -10.61 3.86 -9.41
N GLY A 133 -9.87 4.91 -9.08
CA GLY A 133 -10.16 5.88 -8.02
C GLY A 133 -11.36 6.80 -8.24
N PHE A 134 -11.94 6.84 -9.46
CA PHE A 134 -12.94 7.85 -9.84
C PHE A 134 -14.18 7.86 -8.94
N LYS A 135 -14.71 6.69 -8.59
CA LYS A 135 -15.86 6.58 -7.68
C LYS A 135 -15.52 7.02 -6.26
N TRP A 136 -14.30 6.73 -5.80
CA TRP A 136 -13.79 7.18 -4.51
C TRP A 136 -13.68 8.71 -4.44
N TRP A 137 -13.24 9.36 -5.53
CA TRP A 137 -13.15 10.82 -5.60
C TRP A 137 -14.53 11.49 -5.67
N SER A 138 -15.46 10.89 -6.43
CA SER A 138 -16.84 11.38 -6.49
C SER A 138 -17.51 11.28 -5.13
N TRP A 139 -17.38 10.15 -4.45
CA TRP A 139 -17.91 9.96 -3.09
C TRP A 139 -17.31 10.95 -2.09
N GLU A 140 -16.02 11.22 -2.16
CA GLU A 140 -15.37 12.24 -1.33
C GLU A 140 -15.96 13.63 -1.56
N LYS A 141 -16.11 14.03 -2.82
CA LYS A 141 -16.68 15.32 -3.20
C LYS A 141 -18.13 15.44 -2.72
N GLU A 142 -18.96 14.46 -2.99
CA GLU A 142 -20.37 14.42 -2.56
C GLU A 142 -20.50 14.49 -1.04
N THR A 143 -19.65 13.79 -0.32
CA THR A 143 -19.63 13.79 1.15
C THR A 143 -19.26 15.18 1.68
N ARG A 144 -18.25 15.85 1.11
CA ARG A 144 -17.91 17.25 1.50
C ARG A 144 -19.04 18.21 1.24
N GLU A 145 -19.72 18.09 0.10
CA GLU A 145 -20.87 18.93 -0.24
C GLU A 145 -22.03 18.71 0.74
N LEU A 146 -22.29 17.45 1.09
CA LEU A 146 -23.33 17.11 2.07
C LEU A 146 -23.02 17.69 3.46
N ILE A 147 -21.80 17.55 3.93
CA ILE A 147 -21.35 18.14 5.21
C ILE A 147 -21.52 19.66 5.18
N LYS A 148 -21.12 20.32 4.09
CA LYS A 148 -21.26 21.77 3.94
C LYS A 148 -22.72 22.22 3.99
N LYS A 149 -23.62 21.48 3.30
CA LYS A 149 -25.07 21.78 3.31
C LYS A 149 -25.69 21.60 4.70
N ASN A 150 -25.16 20.69 5.51
CA ASN A 150 -25.66 20.39 6.85
C ASN A 150 -24.92 21.13 7.98
N GLY A 151 -24.34 22.29 7.69
CA GLY A 151 -23.67 23.13 8.70
C GLY A 151 -22.44 22.50 9.34
N GLY A 152 -21.74 21.65 8.62
CA GLY A 152 -20.50 20.99 9.07
C GLY A 152 -20.67 19.58 9.65
N LYS A 153 -21.89 19.05 9.66
CA LYS A 153 -22.18 17.72 10.24
C LYS A 153 -22.76 16.75 9.21
N LEU A 154 -22.38 15.50 9.28
CA LEU A 154 -23.12 14.43 8.61
C LEU A 154 -24.45 14.17 9.32
N PRO A 155 -25.56 13.97 8.57
CA PRO A 155 -26.90 13.87 9.20
C PRO A 155 -27.07 12.61 10.06
N ALA A 156 -26.41 11.52 9.75
CA ALA A 156 -26.46 10.28 10.52
C ALA A 156 -25.25 9.36 10.21
N LEU A 157 -24.93 8.48 11.14
CA LEU A 157 -23.95 7.41 10.95
C LEU A 157 -24.51 6.37 9.98
N ASN A 158 -23.83 6.16 8.85
CA ASN A 158 -24.15 5.02 7.98
C ASN A 158 -23.60 3.70 8.58
N LYS A 159 -23.92 2.58 7.95
CA LYS A 159 -23.49 1.25 8.41
C LYS A 159 -21.95 1.15 8.52
N LEU A 160 -21.22 1.60 7.50
CA LEU A 160 -19.76 1.53 7.44
C LEU A 160 -19.12 2.32 8.59
N GLN A 161 -19.70 3.44 8.92
CA GLN A 161 -19.25 4.30 10.00
C GLN A 161 -19.43 3.68 11.40
N ARG A 162 -20.54 3.02 11.63
CA ARG A 162 -20.75 2.27 12.89
C ARG A 162 -19.74 1.13 12.99
N MET A 163 -19.57 0.36 11.92
CA MET A 163 -18.56 -0.71 11.87
C MET A 163 -17.16 -0.17 12.17
N TRP A 164 -16.84 1.03 11.66
CA TRP A 164 -15.56 1.65 11.92
C TRP A 164 -15.41 2.05 13.39
N GLU A 165 -16.42 2.64 14.01
CA GLU A 165 -16.42 2.99 15.44
C GLU A 165 -16.22 1.74 16.31
N GLU A 166 -16.97 0.67 16.04
CA GLU A 166 -16.83 -0.62 16.73
C GLU A 166 -15.42 -1.22 16.58
N ALA A 167 -14.84 -1.16 15.37
CA ALA A 167 -13.50 -1.69 15.11
C ALA A 167 -12.38 -0.89 15.78
N ASN A 168 -12.65 0.33 16.25
CA ASN A 168 -11.67 1.23 16.85
C ASN A 168 -12.01 1.62 18.29
N GLU A 169 -12.98 0.97 18.93
CA GLU A 169 -13.43 1.29 20.28
C GLU A 169 -12.30 1.23 21.32
N GLU A 170 -11.38 0.28 21.17
CA GLU A 170 -10.22 0.10 22.07
C GLU A 170 -9.02 0.98 21.71
N LEU A 171 -9.04 1.66 20.57
CA LEU A 171 -7.94 2.52 20.15
C LEU A 171 -8.17 3.92 20.72
N GLU A 172 -7.18 4.45 21.45
CA GLU A 172 -7.10 5.88 21.78
C GLU A 172 -6.87 6.72 20.52
N ILE A 173 -7.89 6.81 19.68
CA ILE A 173 -7.83 7.70 18.52
C ILE A 173 -7.94 9.12 19.04
N SER A 174 -6.95 9.95 18.70
CA SER A 174 -6.88 11.31 19.21
C SER A 174 -8.18 12.07 18.89
N ASP A 175 -8.63 12.92 19.83
CA ASP A 175 -9.85 13.74 19.65
C ASP A 175 -9.84 14.62 18.39
N TYR A 176 -8.66 14.87 17.83
CA TYR A 176 -8.52 15.55 16.54
C TYR A 176 -9.23 14.79 15.40
N TYR A 177 -9.24 13.46 15.45
CA TYR A 177 -9.87 12.64 14.42
C TYR A 177 -11.34 12.37 14.63
N LYS A 178 -11.84 12.54 15.86
CA LYS A 178 -13.29 12.43 16.09
C LYS A 178 -14.10 13.37 15.19
N PRO A 179 -13.72 14.65 14.99
CA PRO A 179 -14.33 15.50 13.96
C PRO A 179 -14.03 15.08 12.52
N SER A 180 -12.83 14.52 12.24
CA SER A 180 -12.51 13.98 10.92
C SER A 180 -13.24 12.67 10.64
N LEU A 181 -13.58 11.91 11.68
CA LEU A 181 -14.48 10.77 11.62
C LEU A 181 -15.88 11.20 11.19
N GLU A 182 -16.32 12.38 11.55
CA GLU A 182 -17.56 12.98 11.03
C GLU A 182 -17.49 13.24 9.52
N ARG A 183 -16.31 13.44 8.96
CA ARG A 183 -16.09 13.57 7.50
C ARG A 183 -16.04 12.24 6.77
N ARG A 184 -15.66 11.19 7.42
CA ARG A 184 -15.74 9.75 7.07
C ARG A 184 -15.39 9.38 5.65
N MET A 185 -14.32 9.93 5.17
CA MET A 185 -13.82 9.71 3.83
C MET A 185 -12.61 8.80 3.86
N PHE A 186 -12.74 7.65 4.53
CA PHE A 186 -11.68 6.65 4.63
C PHE A 186 -11.49 5.93 3.30
N ARG A 187 -10.93 6.65 2.34
CA ARG A 187 -10.50 6.06 1.09
C ARG A 187 -9.25 5.21 1.37
N PRO A 188 -9.16 3.98 0.85
CA PRO A 188 -8.01 3.14 1.10
C PRO A 188 -6.76 3.70 0.41
N PRO A 189 -5.58 3.67 1.07
CA PRO A 189 -4.31 3.85 0.37
C PRO A 189 -4.13 2.80 -0.74
N PHE A 190 -3.36 3.11 -1.78
CA PHE A 190 -3.12 2.12 -2.81
C PHE A 190 -2.20 1.01 -2.31
N ILE A 191 -0.97 1.35 -1.91
CA ILE A 191 -0.01 0.40 -1.35
C ILE A 191 0.33 0.87 0.05
N GLN A 192 -0.03 0.09 1.07
CA GLN A 192 0.50 0.31 2.39
C GLN A 192 1.09 -0.97 2.97
N PHE A 193 2.40 -0.96 3.15
CA PHE A 193 3.13 -1.94 3.94
C PHE A 193 3.32 -1.36 5.33
N TYR A 194 2.86 -2.10 6.34
CA TYR A 194 2.84 -1.68 7.72
C TYR A 194 3.77 -2.56 8.56
N GLU A 195 4.78 -1.96 9.21
CA GLU A 195 5.80 -2.68 10.00
C GLU A 195 6.56 -3.75 9.18
N CYS A 196 6.83 -3.49 7.90
CA CYS A 196 7.50 -4.42 7.01
C CYS A 196 9.00 -4.10 6.85
N ASN A 197 9.77 -5.09 6.44
CA ASN A 197 11.20 -4.97 6.21
C ASN A 197 11.60 -5.49 4.82
N ASN A 198 12.64 -4.86 4.24
CA ASN A 198 13.17 -5.25 2.95
C ASN A 198 12.10 -5.20 1.83
N VAL A 199 11.67 -3.99 1.51
CA VAL A 199 10.61 -3.70 0.53
C VAL A 199 11.20 -3.17 -0.76
N LEU A 200 10.82 -3.72 -1.89
CA LEU A 200 11.16 -3.24 -3.23
C LEU A 200 9.88 -3.00 -4.05
N ILE A 201 9.70 -1.78 -4.56
CA ILE A 201 8.65 -1.44 -5.53
C ILE A 201 9.34 -0.81 -6.73
N GLU A 202 9.28 -1.47 -7.88
CA GLU A 202 10.04 -1.01 -9.05
C GLU A 202 9.34 -1.19 -10.38
N ASN A 203 9.65 -0.28 -11.31
CA ASN A 203 9.33 -0.35 -12.75
C ASN A 203 7.84 -0.41 -13.12
N VAL A 204 6.93 -0.52 -12.18
CA VAL A 204 5.48 -0.57 -12.43
C VAL A 204 4.89 0.82 -12.69
N LYS A 205 3.78 0.84 -13.41
CA LYS A 205 2.96 2.03 -13.56
C LYS A 205 1.77 1.96 -12.61
N ILE A 206 1.56 3.01 -11.79
CA ILE A 206 0.45 3.10 -10.84
C ILE A 206 -0.43 4.28 -11.22
N VAL A 207 -1.72 4.05 -11.40
CA VAL A 207 -2.67 5.08 -11.85
C VAL A 207 -3.95 5.07 -11.04
N ASN A 208 -4.63 6.22 -11.02
CA ASN A 208 -5.97 6.39 -10.45
C ASN A 208 -6.08 5.90 -9.00
N SER A 209 -5.13 6.28 -8.15
CA SER A 209 -5.17 5.92 -6.73
C SER A 209 -6.42 6.49 -6.05
N PRO A 210 -7.12 5.72 -5.21
CA PRO A 210 -8.23 6.25 -4.41
C PRO A 210 -7.79 7.34 -3.42
N PHE A 211 -6.58 7.21 -2.89
CA PHE A 211 -5.98 8.04 -1.85
C PHE A 211 -4.44 8.07 -2.02
N TRP A 212 -3.65 8.18 -0.95
CA TRP A 212 -2.18 8.10 -1.00
C TRP A 212 -1.70 6.86 -1.76
N THR A 213 -0.73 7.03 -2.66
CA THR A 213 -0.38 5.96 -3.60
C THR A 213 0.60 4.94 -3.00
N ILE A 214 1.83 5.31 -2.70
CA ILE A 214 2.81 4.42 -2.04
C ILE A 214 3.05 4.96 -0.64
N ASN A 215 2.55 4.25 0.37
CA ASN A 215 2.58 4.73 1.74
C ASN A 215 3.10 3.65 2.71
N PRO A 216 4.40 3.31 2.69
CA PRO A 216 4.97 2.44 3.70
C PRO A 216 4.92 3.13 5.07
N ALA A 217 4.52 2.39 6.10
CA ALA A 217 4.41 2.88 7.47
C ALA A 217 5.22 2.00 8.43
N PHE A 218 6.11 2.60 9.20
CA PHE A 218 7.00 1.93 10.16
C PHE A 218 7.93 0.88 9.52
N CYS A 219 8.21 0.99 8.23
CA CYS A 219 9.04 0.06 7.48
C CYS A 219 10.53 0.40 7.58
N ASP A 220 11.36 -0.61 7.39
CA ASP A 220 12.81 -0.47 7.29
C ASP A 220 13.30 -1.05 5.95
N ASN A 221 14.36 -0.44 5.38
CA ASN A 221 14.94 -0.85 4.10
C ASN A 221 13.92 -0.87 2.95
N VAL A 222 13.41 0.29 2.58
CA VAL A 222 12.44 0.49 1.51
C VAL A 222 13.11 1.06 0.27
N THR A 223 12.91 0.45 -0.88
CA THR A 223 13.36 0.96 -2.17
C THR A 223 12.17 1.15 -3.11
N VAL A 224 12.04 2.36 -3.66
CA VAL A 224 11.09 2.68 -4.75
C VAL A 224 11.91 3.17 -5.93
N HIS A 225 11.91 2.42 -7.03
CA HIS A 225 12.79 2.68 -8.17
C HIS A 225 12.06 2.59 -9.50
N GLY A 226 12.27 3.57 -10.39
CA GLY A 226 11.77 3.52 -11.76
C GLY A 226 10.24 3.47 -11.89
N VAL A 227 9.50 3.83 -10.84
CA VAL A 227 8.03 3.77 -10.83
C VAL A 227 7.46 4.99 -11.55
N THR A 228 6.41 4.76 -12.35
CA THR A 228 5.58 5.84 -12.91
C THR A 228 4.29 5.95 -12.13
N ILE A 229 4.04 7.09 -11.49
CA ILE A 229 2.78 7.38 -10.78
C ILE A 229 2.04 8.49 -11.54
N TYR A 230 0.80 8.20 -11.95
CA TYR A 230 -0.06 9.17 -12.62
C TYR A 230 -1.46 9.18 -12.03
N ASN A 231 -1.76 10.22 -11.26
CA ASN A 231 -3.09 10.51 -10.75
C ASN A 231 -3.53 11.87 -11.28
N PRO A 232 -4.75 12.04 -11.80
CA PRO A 232 -5.18 13.31 -12.37
C PRO A 232 -5.07 14.47 -11.37
N SER A 233 -4.41 15.56 -11.79
CA SER A 233 -4.25 16.78 -11.00
C SER A 233 -5.29 17.85 -11.33
N LYS A 234 -6.06 17.64 -12.42
CA LYS A 234 -7.15 18.49 -12.88
C LYS A 234 -8.38 17.65 -13.15
N ASP A 235 -9.43 18.24 -13.58
CA ASP A 235 -10.78 17.69 -13.72
C ASP A 235 -10.84 16.34 -14.52
N PRO A 236 -11.32 15.25 -13.89
CA PRO A 236 -11.56 15.12 -12.48
C PRO A 236 -10.25 15.04 -11.67
N LYS A 237 -10.12 15.88 -10.64
CA LYS A 237 -8.95 15.84 -9.75
C LYS A 237 -9.04 14.66 -8.80
N GLY A 238 -7.93 13.92 -8.65
CA GLY A 238 -7.76 12.92 -7.61
C GLY A 238 -7.31 13.56 -6.29
N PRO A 239 -8.21 13.85 -5.34
CA PRO A 239 -7.84 14.53 -4.10
C PRO A 239 -7.03 13.60 -3.19
N ASN A 240 -5.99 14.16 -2.53
CA ASN A 240 -5.08 13.45 -1.64
C ASN A 240 -4.43 12.20 -2.30
N THR A 241 -4.12 12.30 -3.58
CA THR A 241 -3.45 11.23 -4.33
C THR A 241 -1.94 11.43 -4.35
N ASP A 242 -1.37 11.70 -3.16
CA ASP A 242 0.07 11.82 -2.97
C ASP A 242 0.80 10.63 -3.60
N GLY A 243 2.01 10.86 -4.12
CA GLY A 243 2.75 9.84 -4.84
C GLY A 243 3.44 8.83 -3.91
N ILE A 244 4.45 9.26 -3.15
CA ILE A 244 5.24 8.37 -2.29
C ILE A 244 5.37 9.00 -0.91
N ASN A 245 4.78 8.36 0.10
CA ASN A 245 4.65 8.88 1.46
C ASN A 245 5.27 7.94 2.50
N PRO A 246 6.60 7.84 2.63
CA PRO A 246 7.19 7.08 3.73
C PRO A 246 6.80 7.73 5.07
N SER A 247 6.27 6.92 5.99
CA SER A 247 5.74 7.37 7.28
C SER A 247 6.41 6.61 8.43
N SER A 248 7.26 7.30 9.21
CA SER A 248 8.11 6.69 10.25
C SER A 248 8.97 5.54 9.74
N CYS A 249 9.45 5.63 8.51
CA CYS A 249 10.31 4.64 7.87
C CYS A 249 11.79 4.97 8.04
N ARG A 250 12.65 3.96 7.91
CA ARG A 250 14.11 4.12 7.93
C ARG A 250 14.74 3.52 6.68
N ASN A 251 15.91 4.06 6.28
CA ASN A 251 16.70 3.52 5.18
C ASN A 251 15.89 3.45 3.88
N VAL A 252 15.31 4.58 3.48
CA VAL A 252 14.44 4.69 2.30
C VAL A 252 15.23 5.23 1.11
N ARG A 253 15.11 4.58 -0.02
CA ARG A 253 15.68 5.01 -1.31
C ARG A 253 14.57 5.18 -2.32
N ILE A 254 14.47 6.37 -2.91
CA ILE A 254 13.50 6.69 -3.97
C ILE A 254 14.31 7.24 -5.15
N SER A 255 14.28 6.56 -6.29
CA SER A 255 15.06 6.97 -7.44
C SER A 255 14.38 6.70 -8.77
N ASP A 256 14.72 7.54 -9.77
CA ASP A 256 14.33 7.35 -11.18
C ASP A 256 12.81 7.28 -11.41
N CYS A 257 12.02 7.86 -10.50
CA CYS A 257 10.57 7.85 -10.55
C CYS A 257 10.03 9.04 -11.38
N PHE A 258 8.91 8.80 -12.09
CA PHE A 258 8.13 9.84 -12.76
C PHE A 258 6.79 10.00 -12.04
N ILE A 259 6.53 11.20 -11.49
CA ILE A 259 5.37 11.44 -10.61
C ILE A 259 4.56 12.62 -11.11
N SER A 260 3.26 12.40 -11.33
CA SER A 260 2.26 13.42 -11.64
C SER A 260 0.99 13.11 -10.89
N VAL A 261 0.63 13.91 -9.90
CA VAL A 261 -0.40 13.57 -8.91
C VAL A 261 -1.29 14.77 -8.57
N GLY A 262 -2.38 14.50 -7.86
CA GLY A 262 -3.35 15.51 -7.45
C GLY A 262 -3.02 16.18 -6.11
N ASP A 263 -1.99 15.70 -5.39
CA ASP A 263 -1.48 16.26 -4.14
C ASP A 263 0.07 16.26 -4.16
N ASP A 264 0.80 16.00 -3.08
CA ASP A 264 2.26 16.04 -3.06
C ASP A 264 2.91 14.86 -3.81
N CYS A 265 4.03 15.10 -4.50
CA CYS A 265 4.71 14.04 -5.24
C CYS A 265 5.44 13.05 -4.32
N ILE A 266 6.31 13.55 -3.42
CA ILE A 266 6.98 12.75 -2.40
C ILE A 266 6.84 13.48 -1.08
N THR A 267 6.30 12.80 -0.04
CA THR A 267 6.02 13.45 1.24
C THR A 267 6.55 12.62 2.39
N ILE A 268 7.52 13.14 3.12
CA ILE A 268 8.13 12.47 4.27
C ILE A 268 7.29 12.75 5.52
N LYS A 269 6.77 11.71 6.14
CA LYS A 269 5.82 11.77 7.25
C LYS A 269 6.28 10.94 8.45
N SER A 270 5.77 11.24 9.64
CA SER A 270 6.07 10.48 10.86
C SER A 270 4.94 10.50 11.89
N GLY A 271 3.72 10.66 11.40
CA GLY A 271 2.51 10.67 12.23
C GLY A 271 2.05 12.03 12.67
N ARG A 272 0.77 12.09 12.99
CA ARG A 272 0.07 13.32 13.32
C ARG A 272 -0.05 13.50 14.83
N ASP A 273 0.24 14.71 15.31
CA ASP A 273 -0.01 15.20 16.66
C ASP A 273 0.33 14.22 17.80
N ALA A 274 -0.65 13.88 18.62
CA ALA A 274 -0.50 12.96 19.74
C ALA A 274 -0.11 11.55 19.29
N ASP A 275 -0.67 11.05 18.20
CA ASP A 275 -0.31 9.74 17.63
C ASP A 275 1.15 9.69 17.19
N GLY A 276 1.60 10.69 16.44
CA GLY A 276 2.99 10.78 16.02
C GLY A 276 3.96 10.82 17.21
N ARG A 277 3.64 11.58 18.26
CA ARG A 277 4.44 11.65 19.49
C ARG A 277 4.37 10.36 20.32
N LYS A 278 3.21 9.70 20.39
CA LYS A 278 3.01 8.41 21.07
C LYS A 278 3.93 7.33 20.52
N TYR A 279 3.96 7.19 19.20
CA TYR A 279 4.86 6.22 18.56
C TYR A 279 6.32 6.68 18.59
N GLY A 280 6.59 7.99 18.51
CA GLY A 280 7.93 8.58 18.64
C GLY A 280 8.94 8.07 17.60
N LYS A 281 8.47 7.46 16.51
CA LYS A 281 9.32 6.91 15.45
C LYS A 281 9.50 7.95 14.35
N ALA A 282 10.70 8.46 14.21
CA ALA A 282 11.06 9.39 13.15
C ALA A 282 11.07 8.70 11.76
N CYS A 283 10.94 9.50 10.71
CA CYS A 283 11.32 9.10 9.37
C CYS A 283 12.78 9.53 9.16
N GLU A 284 13.69 8.59 8.81
CA GLU A 284 15.13 8.89 8.79
C GLU A 284 15.93 8.10 7.74
N ASN A 285 17.09 8.61 7.38
CA ASN A 285 17.98 8.04 6.37
C ASN A 285 17.27 7.90 5.01
N ILE A 286 16.79 9.01 4.45
CA ILE A 286 16.03 9.03 3.19
C ILE A 286 16.86 9.64 2.09
N THR A 287 16.99 8.94 0.98
CA THR A 287 17.63 9.43 -0.23
C THR A 287 16.61 9.51 -1.36
N ILE A 288 16.51 10.68 -1.99
CA ILE A 288 15.67 10.93 -3.16
C ILE A 288 16.56 11.45 -4.27
N THR A 289 16.59 10.78 -5.40
CA THR A 289 17.47 11.16 -6.53
C THR A 289 16.84 10.87 -7.88
N ASN A 290 17.21 11.67 -8.88
CA ASN A 290 16.87 11.49 -10.28
C ASN A 290 15.35 11.30 -10.56
N CYS A 291 14.46 11.94 -9.77
CA CYS A 291 13.02 11.85 -9.94
C CYS A 291 12.47 13.04 -10.73
N VAL A 292 11.50 12.78 -11.60
CA VAL A 292 10.75 13.82 -12.32
C VAL A 292 9.39 14.00 -11.63
N MET A 293 9.13 15.21 -11.16
CA MET A 293 7.89 15.59 -10.48
C MET A 293 7.16 16.62 -11.34
N LEU A 294 6.26 16.13 -12.20
CA LEU A 294 5.62 16.95 -13.24
C LEU A 294 4.48 17.82 -12.71
N SER A 295 3.64 17.25 -11.84
CA SER A 295 2.47 17.93 -11.26
C SER A 295 2.19 17.40 -9.86
N GLY A 296 1.83 18.30 -8.97
CA GLY A 296 1.51 18.04 -7.56
C GLY A 296 1.40 19.37 -6.82
N HIS A 297 1.09 19.33 -5.51
CA HIS A 297 1.17 20.53 -4.68
C HIS A 297 2.62 20.86 -4.33
N GLY A 298 3.41 19.85 -3.96
CA GLY A 298 4.84 19.96 -3.71
C GLY A 298 5.62 18.83 -4.37
N GLY A 299 6.89 19.08 -4.74
CA GLY A 299 7.79 18.07 -5.28
C GLY A 299 8.25 17.12 -4.17
N VAL A 300 9.11 17.62 -3.28
CA VAL A 300 9.49 16.93 -2.03
C VAL A 300 9.01 17.76 -0.86
N VAL A 301 8.20 17.17 0.01
CA VAL A 301 7.55 17.83 1.14
C VAL A 301 7.88 17.10 2.44
N ILE A 302 8.03 17.82 3.53
CA ILE A 302 8.13 17.29 4.89
C ILE A 302 6.85 17.67 5.61
N GLY A 303 6.04 16.69 5.96
CA GLY A 303 4.77 16.90 6.66
C GLY A 303 3.54 16.80 5.75
N SER A 304 2.39 17.34 6.23
CA SER A 304 2.16 17.95 7.56
C SER A 304 2.29 16.95 8.74
N GLU A 305 2.01 15.68 8.54
CA GLU A 305 2.02 14.64 9.58
C GLU A 305 3.48 14.23 9.92
N MET A 306 4.20 15.08 10.68
CA MET A 306 5.61 14.85 11.02
C MET A 306 5.91 14.92 12.52
N SER A 307 4.91 14.67 13.37
CA SER A 307 5.03 14.82 14.82
C SER A 307 5.96 13.80 15.50
N GLY A 308 6.29 12.69 14.83
CA GLY A 308 7.30 11.73 15.28
C GLY A 308 8.74 12.11 14.93
N GLY A 309 8.92 13.18 14.14
CA GLY A 309 10.23 13.70 13.71
C GLY A 309 10.65 13.21 12.32
N VAL A 310 11.48 14.03 11.67
CA VAL A 310 12.16 13.71 10.40
C VAL A 310 13.64 14.04 10.61
N ARG A 311 14.54 13.12 10.23
CA ARG A 311 15.98 13.24 10.52
C ARG A 311 16.81 12.69 9.37
N ARG A 312 17.96 13.35 9.09
CA ARG A 312 19.05 12.94 8.18
C ARG A 312 18.65 12.81 6.73
#